data_ee5b3fe0477285a7a131e2d5cffdb29d
#
_entry.id   ee5b3fe0477285a7a131e2d5cffdb29d
#
_cell.length_a   1.000
_cell.length_b   1.000
_cell.length_c   1.000
_cell.angle_alpha   90.00
_cell.angle_beta   90.00
_cell.angle_gamma   90.00
#
_symmetry.space_group_name_H-M   'P 1'
#
loop_
_entity.id
_entity.type
_entity.pdbx_description
1 polymer ?
#
loop_
_entity_poly.entity_id
_entity_poly.type
_entity_poly.pdbx_seq_one_letter_code
_entity_poly.pdbx_strand_id
1 'polypeptide(L)'
;MKFNRTALFSVAAGAAVIFSGGCCQLIDSPQSEKHICQPKLEDVKLLLPEKIYAVPGVETNIYFENIVRVINPANYIFEARSPKGRWDEKRWSFTPDDKDVGSFSVTINVIGNQGILASKDVTVVVSPSNAGGNKQLSVLIVGDSLTAASSYPTRILTLFQKNGNPNLKFIGSHAGSGRKSLPNGVVHEGYGGWKWATFNTRWLSDEKVSKLTKPVDIIYARSPFLTMKDGNLSHDIQGYFNRRNGGNAPDIITFQLGVNDIFSATDARIEKIIENIFMNMDKLLSEMRKAAPNAVIGVGLPTAGALSQDAFGKSYRSRHSRWQYKKNQHRLVEAMLQKFSKSNPYNVQIIPVYLNLDCENNFPFVNAPVNAENKRTITRQNNGVHPSRDGYNQIGDTFFCWMKSVLDAQDKTSAKSK
;
A
#
# COMPACT_ATOMS: atom_id res chain seq x y z
N MET A 1 -13.87 26.83 66.24
CA MET A 1 -14.29 28.24 66.25
C MET A 1 -15.11 28.48 65.05
N LYS A 2 -16.41 28.60 65.22
CA LYS A 2 -17.36 29.66 64.93
C LYS A 2 -17.40 30.01 63.43
N PHE A 3 -18.52 29.60 62.69
CA PHE A 3 -19.80 30.27 62.47
C PHE A 3 -19.63 31.55 61.66
N ASN A 4 -20.35 31.79 60.55
CA ASN A 4 -21.78 31.91 60.25
C ASN A 4 -21.97 32.09 58.72
N ARG A 5 -22.91 31.43 58.01
CA ARG A 5 -24.34 31.77 57.79
C ARG A 5 -24.63 33.21 57.33
N THR A 6 -25.25 33.37 56.14
CA THR A 6 -26.68 33.63 55.91
C THR A 6 -26.88 34.00 54.45
N ALA A 7 -27.65 33.36 53.58
CA ALA A 7 -29.08 33.28 53.40
C ALA A 7 -29.78 34.58 52.94
N LEU A 8 -30.49 34.42 51.85
CA LEU A 8 -31.92 34.70 51.56
C LEU A 8 -32.24 35.98 50.69
N PHE A 9 -33.05 35.84 49.76
CA PHE A 9 -34.42 35.94 49.29
C PHE A 9 -34.52 36.68 47.94
N SER A 10 -35.04 36.05 46.92
CA SER A 10 -36.33 36.05 46.24
C SER A 10 -37.13 37.35 46.18
N VAL A 11 -37.54 37.75 44.98
CA VAL A 11 -38.86 38.34 44.70
C VAL A 11 -39.25 37.98 43.24
N ALA A 12 -40.43 37.37 43.15
CA ALA A 12 -41.16 37.17 41.91
C ALA A 12 -41.97 38.43 41.58
N ALA A 13 -42.05 38.79 40.32
CA ALA A 13 -43.09 39.73 39.83
C ALA A 13 -43.77 39.08 38.62
N GLY A 14 -45.05 38.78 38.83
CA GLY A 14 -45.93 38.33 37.78
C GLY A 14 -46.34 39.44 36.84
N ALA A 15 -46.53 39.14 35.61
CA ALA A 15 -47.24 40.00 34.67
C ALA A 15 -48.32 39.18 33.96
N ALA A 16 -49.49 39.82 33.93
CA ALA A 16 -50.76 39.30 33.53
C ALA A 16 -50.84 38.97 32.04
N VAL A 17 -51.54 37.89 31.74
CA VAL A 17 -51.96 37.51 30.41
C VAL A 17 -53.19 38.26 30.01
N ILE A 18 -53.13 39.03 28.93
CA ILE A 18 -54.31 39.53 28.21
C ILE A 18 -54.53 38.64 27.00
N PHE A 19 -55.65 37.91 27.03
CA PHE A 19 -56.17 37.19 25.85
C PHE A 19 -56.80 38.21 24.90
N SER A 20 -56.27 38.34 23.69
CA SER A 20 -57.03 38.87 22.56
C SER A 20 -57.06 37.78 21.48
N GLY A 21 -58.31 37.39 21.17
CA GLY A 21 -58.56 36.36 20.14
C GLY A 21 -58.14 36.83 18.76
N GLY A 22 -57.30 36.05 18.15
CA GLY A 22 -56.93 36.16 16.75
C GLY A 22 -56.95 34.80 16.10
N CYS A 23 -57.72 34.73 15.03
CA CYS A 23 -57.92 33.58 14.18
C CYS A 23 -56.61 32.89 13.82
N CYS A 24 -56.44 31.64 14.24
CA CYS A 24 -55.36 30.78 13.78
C CYS A 24 -55.59 30.42 12.31
N GLN A 25 -54.95 31.12 11.39
CA GLN A 25 -54.71 30.55 10.09
C GLN A 25 -53.53 29.54 10.24
N LEU A 26 -53.82 28.27 10.05
CA LEU A 26 -52.81 27.25 9.84
C LEU A 26 -52.05 27.59 8.56
N ILE A 27 -50.88 28.14 8.70
CA ILE A 27 -49.89 28.22 7.62
C ILE A 27 -49.31 26.78 7.56
N ASP A 28 -49.69 26.01 6.55
CA ASP A 28 -48.98 24.82 6.16
C ASP A 28 -47.53 25.20 5.89
N SER A 29 -46.65 24.89 6.84
CA SER A 29 -45.22 24.88 6.57
C SER A 29 -44.92 23.72 5.62
N PRO A 30 -44.29 23.95 4.48
CA PRO A 30 -43.85 22.84 3.67
C PRO A 30 -42.88 22.00 4.53
N GLN A 31 -43.28 20.75 4.79
CA GLN A 31 -42.33 19.76 5.31
C GLN A 31 -41.16 19.73 4.36
N SER A 32 -40.02 20.31 4.79
CA SER A 32 -38.76 20.04 4.16
C SER A 32 -38.50 18.56 4.37
N GLU A 33 -38.84 17.75 3.39
CA GLU A 33 -38.29 16.40 3.29
C GLU A 33 -36.77 16.57 3.38
N LYS A 34 -36.22 16.23 4.53
CA LYS A 34 -34.79 16.03 4.65
C LYS A 34 -34.46 14.93 3.66
N HIS A 35 -34.04 15.30 2.45
CA HIS A 35 -33.39 14.38 1.55
C HIS A 35 -32.20 13.81 2.30
N ILE A 36 -32.39 12.64 2.92
CA ILE A 36 -31.27 11.79 3.31
C ILE A 36 -30.58 11.49 2.00
N CYS A 37 -29.46 12.17 1.78
CA CYS A 37 -28.63 11.93 0.61
C CYS A 37 -28.16 10.48 0.70
N GLN A 38 -28.91 9.57 0.08
CA GLN A 38 -28.45 8.19 -0.06
C GLN A 38 -27.17 8.25 -0.88
N PRO A 39 -26.11 7.56 -0.45
CA PRO A 39 -24.87 7.53 -1.22
C PRO A 39 -25.22 7.04 -2.63
N LYS A 40 -24.83 7.84 -3.64
CA LYS A 40 -25.04 7.43 -5.02
C LYS A 40 -24.34 6.10 -5.24
N LEU A 41 -25.02 5.15 -5.86
CA LEU A 41 -24.49 3.83 -6.25
C LEU A 41 -23.09 3.94 -6.94
N GLU A 42 -22.86 5.05 -7.65
CA GLU A 42 -21.62 5.38 -8.33
C GLU A 42 -20.43 5.65 -7.38
N ASP A 43 -20.68 5.90 -6.10
CA ASP A 43 -19.63 6.21 -5.12
C ASP A 43 -18.98 4.95 -4.54
N VAL A 44 -19.61 3.78 -4.69
CA VAL A 44 -19.08 2.49 -4.25
C VAL A 44 -18.31 1.84 -5.40
N LYS A 45 -16.99 1.74 -5.28
CA LYS A 45 -16.10 1.15 -6.29
C LYS A 45 -15.23 0.07 -5.70
N LEU A 46 -15.02 -0.98 -6.49
CA LEU A 46 -14.06 -2.03 -6.19
C LEU A 46 -12.75 -1.77 -6.95
N LEU A 47 -11.68 -1.59 -6.20
CA LEU A 47 -10.33 -1.36 -6.67
C LEU A 47 -9.62 -2.71 -6.79
N LEU A 48 -9.96 -3.50 -7.78
CA LEU A 48 -9.34 -4.79 -8.07
C LEU A 48 -8.57 -4.73 -9.38
N PRO A 49 -7.37 -5.33 -9.47
CA PRO A 49 -6.68 -5.55 -10.75
C PRO A 49 -7.40 -6.66 -11.53
N GLU A 50 -7.02 -6.86 -12.79
CA GLU A 50 -7.53 -7.98 -13.60
C GLU A 50 -7.05 -9.33 -13.08
N LYS A 51 -5.83 -9.38 -12.50
CA LYS A 51 -5.18 -10.62 -12.03
C LYS A 51 -4.55 -10.44 -10.66
N ILE A 52 -4.61 -11.51 -9.88
CA ILE A 52 -3.79 -11.73 -8.68
C ILE A 52 -3.06 -13.06 -8.81
N TYR A 53 -2.03 -13.25 -8.01
CA TYR A 53 -1.10 -14.35 -8.17
C TYR A 53 -1.04 -15.20 -6.90
N ALA A 54 -0.95 -16.50 -7.08
CA ALA A 54 -0.86 -17.48 -6.01
C ALA A 54 0.16 -18.59 -6.35
N VAL A 55 0.69 -19.24 -5.31
CA VAL A 55 1.65 -20.34 -5.43
C VAL A 55 1.32 -21.39 -4.37
N PRO A 56 1.39 -22.69 -4.66
CA PRO A 56 1.17 -23.74 -3.68
C PRO A 56 1.90 -23.54 -2.36
N GLY A 57 1.15 -23.65 -1.26
CA GLY A 57 1.66 -23.46 0.10
C GLY A 57 1.88 -22.00 0.54
N VAL A 58 1.46 -21.00 -0.24
CA VAL A 58 1.48 -19.58 0.13
C VAL A 58 0.05 -19.06 0.15
N GLU A 59 -0.40 -18.53 1.30
CA GLU A 59 -1.74 -17.97 1.43
C GLU A 59 -1.84 -16.65 0.64
N THR A 60 -2.89 -16.53 -0.16
CA THR A 60 -3.27 -15.33 -0.91
C THR A 60 -4.60 -14.82 -0.38
N ASN A 61 -4.71 -13.52 -0.15
CA ASN A 61 -5.90 -12.88 0.41
C ASN A 61 -6.40 -11.72 -0.44
N ILE A 62 -7.70 -11.46 -0.33
CA ILE A 62 -8.34 -10.22 -0.76
C ILE A 62 -9.04 -9.66 0.47
N TYR A 63 -8.39 -8.71 1.18
CA TYR A 63 -9.03 -8.01 2.29
C TYR A 63 -10.02 -6.97 1.77
N PHE A 64 -11.29 -7.09 2.14
CA PHE A 64 -12.38 -6.26 1.59
C PHE A 64 -12.20 -4.78 1.93
N GLU A 65 -11.71 -4.49 3.14
CA GLU A 65 -11.36 -3.13 3.58
C GLU A 65 -10.41 -2.42 2.61
N ASN A 66 -9.47 -3.16 2.01
CA ASN A 66 -8.42 -2.60 1.17
C ASN A 66 -8.86 -2.32 -0.27
N ILE A 67 -9.95 -2.93 -0.71
CA ILE A 67 -10.38 -2.88 -2.11
C ILE A 67 -11.61 -2.02 -2.35
N VAL A 68 -12.37 -1.67 -1.34
CA VAL A 68 -13.60 -0.90 -1.49
C VAL A 68 -13.33 0.58 -1.25
N ARG A 69 -13.68 1.40 -2.24
CA ARG A 69 -13.50 2.85 -2.17
C ARG A 69 -14.65 3.52 -1.40
N VAL A 70 -14.71 3.25 -0.11
CA VAL A 70 -15.61 3.91 0.84
C VAL A 70 -14.85 4.24 2.12
N ILE A 71 -15.34 5.21 2.90
CA ILE A 71 -14.67 5.61 4.16
C ILE A 71 -14.83 4.52 5.22
N ASN A 72 -16.05 4.00 5.39
CA ASN A 72 -16.37 2.98 6.38
C ASN A 72 -16.96 1.72 5.72
N PRO A 73 -16.13 0.72 5.41
CA PRO A 73 -16.59 -0.54 4.84
C PRO A 73 -17.54 -1.34 5.72
N ALA A 74 -17.51 -1.13 7.03
CA ALA A 74 -18.41 -1.83 7.96
C ALA A 74 -19.91 -1.52 7.75
N ASN A 75 -20.21 -0.54 6.90
CA ASN A 75 -21.60 -0.24 6.49
C ASN A 75 -22.10 -1.16 5.38
N TYR A 76 -21.28 -2.06 4.87
CA TYR A 76 -21.57 -2.91 3.71
C TYR A 76 -21.31 -4.38 4.04
N ILE A 77 -22.01 -5.26 3.34
CA ILE A 77 -21.76 -6.68 3.34
C ILE A 77 -20.89 -7.01 2.12
N PHE A 78 -19.92 -7.88 2.31
CA PHE A 78 -19.08 -8.38 1.22
C PHE A 78 -19.39 -9.85 1.00
N GLU A 79 -19.45 -10.23 -0.27
CA GLU A 79 -19.58 -11.62 -0.70
C GLU A 79 -18.49 -11.92 -1.72
N ALA A 80 -17.85 -13.08 -1.60
CA ALA A 80 -16.91 -13.58 -2.60
C ALA A 80 -17.43 -14.88 -3.18
N ARG A 81 -17.72 -14.91 -4.48
CA ARG A 81 -18.10 -16.12 -5.23
C ARG A 81 -16.89 -16.67 -5.97
N SER A 82 -16.52 -17.89 -5.66
CA SER A 82 -15.33 -18.53 -6.22
C SER A 82 -15.45 -20.05 -6.14
N PRO A 83 -14.89 -20.81 -7.11
CA PRO A 83 -14.83 -22.28 -7.02
C PRO A 83 -13.80 -22.77 -5.98
N LYS A 84 -12.89 -21.90 -5.50
CA LYS A 84 -11.81 -22.23 -4.57
C LYS A 84 -11.63 -21.15 -3.51
N GLY A 85 -10.97 -21.52 -2.40
CA GLY A 85 -10.79 -20.65 -1.25
C GLY A 85 -12.04 -20.58 -0.37
N ARG A 86 -11.99 -19.69 0.59
CA ARG A 86 -13.12 -19.39 1.50
C ARG A 86 -13.19 -17.88 1.72
N TRP A 87 -14.34 -17.38 2.07
CA TRP A 87 -14.50 -16.01 2.49
C TRP A 87 -15.15 -15.95 3.87
N ASP A 88 -14.79 -14.92 4.61
CA ASP A 88 -15.35 -14.56 5.89
C ASP A 88 -15.74 -13.07 5.86
N GLU A 89 -16.09 -12.50 7.01
CA GLU A 89 -16.51 -11.09 7.10
C GLU A 89 -15.45 -10.10 6.56
N LYS A 90 -14.16 -10.44 6.65
CA LYS A 90 -13.06 -9.52 6.38
C LYS A 90 -12.37 -9.74 5.04
N ARG A 91 -12.37 -10.98 4.55
CA ARG A 91 -11.54 -11.35 3.39
C ARG A 91 -12.04 -12.60 2.67
N TRP A 92 -11.63 -12.73 1.43
CA TRP A 92 -11.49 -14.01 0.76
C TRP A 92 -10.05 -14.48 0.93
N SER A 93 -9.86 -15.76 1.24
CA SER A 93 -8.54 -16.37 1.46
C SER A 93 -8.41 -17.72 0.75
N PHE A 94 -7.20 -18.00 0.25
CA PHE A 94 -6.90 -19.22 -0.49
C PHE A 94 -5.43 -19.62 -0.31
N THR A 95 -5.20 -20.86 0.09
CA THR A 95 -3.88 -21.48 0.10
C THR A 95 -3.89 -22.64 -0.88
N PRO A 96 -3.36 -22.45 -2.11
CA PRO A 96 -3.38 -23.49 -3.13
C PRO A 96 -2.50 -24.71 -2.76
N ASP A 97 -2.82 -25.83 -3.35
CA ASP A 97 -1.92 -26.98 -3.49
C ASP A 97 -1.47 -27.13 -4.96
N ASP A 98 -0.64 -28.14 -5.26
CA ASP A 98 -0.09 -28.35 -6.61
C ASP A 98 -1.18 -28.72 -7.66
N LYS A 99 -2.34 -29.22 -7.22
CA LYS A 99 -3.48 -29.54 -8.11
C LYS A 99 -4.23 -28.29 -8.53
N ASP A 100 -4.01 -27.18 -7.84
CA ASP A 100 -4.67 -25.91 -8.11
C ASP A 100 -3.98 -25.08 -9.21
N VAL A 101 -2.82 -25.52 -9.71
CA VAL A 101 -2.07 -24.83 -10.79
C VAL A 101 -2.99 -24.57 -11.99
N GLY A 102 -3.02 -23.32 -12.44
CA GLY A 102 -3.91 -22.84 -13.48
C GLY A 102 -4.54 -21.50 -13.15
N SER A 103 -5.78 -21.29 -13.54
CA SER A 103 -6.48 -20.04 -13.23
C SER A 103 -7.97 -20.25 -13.02
N PHE A 104 -8.56 -19.38 -12.18
CA PHE A 104 -9.99 -19.33 -11.93
C PHE A 104 -10.41 -17.89 -11.58
N SER A 105 -11.71 -17.63 -11.62
CA SER A 105 -12.25 -16.32 -11.28
C SER A 105 -12.80 -16.25 -9.86
N VAL A 106 -12.64 -15.09 -9.22
CA VAL A 106 -13.30 -14.71 -7.98
C VAL A 106 -14.11 -13.45 -8.26
N THR A 107 -15.43 -13.52 -8.01
CA THR A 107 -16.31 -12.35 -8.07
C THR A 107 -16.48 -11.77 -6.67
N ILE A 108 -16.17 -10.50 -6.50
CA ILE A 108 -16.40 -9.77 -5.24
C ILE A 108 -17.64 -8.87 -5.41
N ASN A 109 -18.61 -9.04 -4.54
CA ASN A 109 -19.82 -8.21 -4.46
C ASN A 109 -19.78 -7.34 -3.20
N VAL A 110 -20.17 -6.07 -3.36
CA VAL A 110 -20.46 -5.16 -2.25
C VAL A 110 -21.96 -5.00 -2.19
N ILE A 111 -22.56 -5.32 -1.04
CA ILE A 111 -24.00 -5.38 -0.85
C ILE A 111 -24.41 -4.32 0.18
N GLY A 112 -25.37 -3.51 -0.16
CA GLY A 112 -26.06 -2.57 0.73
C GLY A 112 -27.51 -2.94 0.91
N ASN A 113 -28.27 -2.09 1.59
CA ASN A 113 -29.69 -2.33 1.87
C ASN A 113 -30.58 -2.52 0.62
N GLN A 114 -30.13 -2.02 -0.53
CA GLN A 114 -30.87 -2.08 -1.80
C GLN A 114 -30.36 -3.18 -2.75
N GLY A 115 -29.47 -4.05 -2.28
CA GLY A 115 -28.86 -5.12 -3.07
C GLY A 115 -27.41 -4.87 -3.41
N ILE A 116 -26.95 -5.44 -4.53
CA ILE A 116 -25.53 -5.33 -4.97
C ILE A 116 -25.27 -3.90 -5.48
N LEU A 117 -24.34 -3.21 -4.82
CA LEU A 117 -23.92 -1.85 -5.15
C LEU A 117 -22.72 -1.81 -6.11
N ALA A 118 -21.83 -2.79 -5.98
CA ALA A 118 -20.69 -2.97 -6.87
C ALA A 118 -20.36 -4.46 -6.99
N SER A 119 -19.92 -4.87 -8.18
CA SER A 119 -19.47 -6.24 -8.46
C SER A 119 -18.26 -6.20 -9.36
N LYS A 120 -17.24 -7.02 -9.10
CA LYS A 120 -16.05 -7.11 -9.94
C LYS A 120 -15.39 -8.46 -9.85
N ASP A 121 -14.97 -8.96 -11.03
CA ASP A 121 -14.21 -10.18 -11.16
C ASP A 121 -12.70 -9.91 -11.07
N VAL A 122 -11.97 -10.86 -10.53
CA VAL A 122 -10.51 -10.94 -10.57
C VAL A 122 -10.08 -12.36 -10.90
N THR A 123 -9.13 -12.51 -11.80
CA THR A 123 -8.54 -13.81 -12.13
C THR A 123 -7.42 -14.14 -11.15
N VAL A 124 -7.54 -15.26 -10.46
CA VAL A 124 -6.45 -15.84 -9.65
C VAL A 124 -5.61 -16.73 -10.56
N VAL A 125 -4.32 -16.42 -10.69
CA VAL A 125 -3.35 -17.22 -11.45
C VAL A 125 -2.48 -17.97 -10.45
N VAL A 126 -2.61 -19.29 -10.44
CA VAL A 126 -1.81 -20.19 -9.59
C VAL A 126 -0.65 -20.75 -10.43
N SER A 127 0.57 -20.33 -10.10
CA SER A 127 1.78 -20.78 -10.76
C SER A 127 2.42 -21.95 -10.02
N PRO A 128 3.10 -22.88 -10.72
CA PRO A 128 3.81 -23.99 -10.08
C PRO A 128 4.83 -23.51 -9.05
N SER A 129 4.94 -24.25 -7.94
CA SER A 129 5.94 -23.96 -6.89
C SER A 129 7.39 -24.02 -7.41
N ASN A 130 7.65 -24.81 -8.44
CA ASN A 130 8.96 -24.98 -9.08
C ASN A 130 9.15 -24.13 -10.36
N ALA A 131 8.23 -23.18 -10.70
CA ALA A 131 8.42 -22.31 -11.86
C ALA A 131 9.77 -21.58 -11.79
N GLY A 132 10.45 -21.48 -12.93
CA GLY A 132 11.83 -20.98 -13.04
C GLY A 132 12.91 -22.03 -12.76
N GLY A 133 12.59 -23.15 -12.14
CA GLY A 133 13.53 -24.28 -11.91
C GLY A 133 14.85 -23.82 -11.26
N ASN A 134 15.97 -24.42 -11.68
CA ASN A 134 17.30 -24.14 -11.16
C ASN A 134 18.01 -22.95 -11.86
N LYS A 135 17.28 -22.02 -12.46
CA LYS A 135 17.85 -20.86 -13.13
C LYS A 135 18.54 -19.92 -12.13
N GLN A 136 19.51 -19.15 -12.61
CA GLN A 136 19.96 -17.96 -11.89
C GLN A 136 18.95 -16.86 -12.13
N LEU A 137 18.55 -16.14 -11.08
CA LEU A 137 17.59 -15.04 -11.15
C LEU A 137 18.17 -13.83 -10.44
N SER A 138 18.36 -12.76 -11.16
CA SER A 138 18.84 -11.48 -10.63
C SER A 138 17.67 -10.49 -10.47
N VAL A 139 17.53 -9.90 -9.27
CA VAL A 139 16.39 -9.04 -8.93
C VAL A 139 16.86 -7.73 -8.31
N LEU A 140 16.43 -6.61 -8.88
CA LEU A 140 16.56 -5.28 -8.29
C LEU A 140 15.25 -4.85 -7.63
N ILE A 141 15.31 -4.55 -6.34
CA ILE A 141 14.17 -4.03 -5.57
C ILE A 141 14.41 -2.56 -5.27
N VAL A 142 13.53 -1.68 -5.75
CA VAL A 142 13.57 -0.22 -5.54
C VAL A 142 12.37 0.18 -4.68
N GLY A 143 12.59 1.00 -3.65
CA GLY A 143 11.46 1.41 -2.82
C GLY A 143 11.78 2.44 -1.73
N ASP A 144 10.84 2.62 -0.85
CA ASP A 144 10.89 3.57 0.26
C ASP A 144 11.26 2.89 1.60
N SER A 145 10.70 3.39 2.72
CA SER A 145 10.93 2.83 4.07
C SER A 145 10.45 1.39 4.21
N LEU A 146 9.44 0.98 3.47
CA LEU A 146 8.96 -0.41 3.48
C LEU A 146 10.03 -1.36 2.93
N THR A 147 10.73 -0.95 1.89
CA THR A 147 11.88 -1.69 1.34
C THR A 147 13.10 -1.57 2.24
N ALA A 148 13.40 -0.36 2.75
CA ALA A 148 14.53 -0.10 3.65
C ALA A 148 14.47 -0.93 4.94
N ALA A 149 13.28 -1.33 5.39
CA ALA A 149 13.11 -2.27 6.50
C ALA A 149 13.68 -3.66 6.20
N SER A 150 13.99 -4.00 4.95
CA SER A 150 14.52 -5.28 4.46
C SER A 150 13.66 -6.52 4.81
N SER A 151 12.49 -6.34 5.41
CA SER A 151 11.67 -7.45 5.92
C SER A 151 11.02 -8.23 4.78
N TYR A 152 10.34 -7.57 3.86
CA TYR A 152 9.73 -8.27 2.74
C TYR A 152 10.77 -8.78 1.71
N PRO A 153 11.90 -8.10 1.43
CA PRO A 153 12.99 -8.70 0.65
C PRO A 153 13.55 -9.98 1.29
N THR A 154 13.71 -10.00 2.63
CA THR A 154 14.10 -11.20 3.37
C THR A 154 13.09 -12.33 3.20
N ARG A 155 11.77 -12.02 3.26
CA ARG A 155 10.72 -13.02 3.04
C ARG A 155 10.79 -13.61 1.63
N ILE A 156 10.98 -12.77 0.62
CA ILE A 156 11.16 -13.22 -0.78
C ILE A 156 12.35 -14.17 -0.87
N LEU A 157 13.52 -13.79 -0.34
CA LEU A 157 14.71 -14.66 -0.34
C LEU A 157 14.43 -15.99 0.33
N THR A 158 13.80 -15.99 1.51
CA THR A 158 13.47 -17.23 2.26
C THR A 158 12.56 -18.14 1.45
N LEU A 159 11.61 -17.60 0.71
CA LEU A 159 10.72 -18.41 -0.15
C LEU A 159 11.47 -19.01 -1.34
N PHE A 160 12.36 -18.24 -1.97
CA PHE A 160 13.19 -18.72 -3.07
C PHE A 160 14.28 -19.74 -2.64
N GLN A 161 14.66 -19.77 -1.36
CA GLN A 161 15.60 -20.77 -0.84
C GLN A 161 14.98 -22.17 -0.68
N LYS A 162 13.68 -22.34 -0.86
CA LYS A 162 13.05 -23.67 -0.88
C LYS A 162 13.46 -24.41 -2.15
N ASN A 163 13.59 -25.76 -2.03
CA ASN A 163 13.99 -26.63 -3.13
C ASN A 163 13.12 -26.43 -4.39
N GLY A 164 13.74 -26.51 -5.55
CA GLY A 164 13.07 -26.38 -6.86
C GLY A 164 12.87 -24.94 -7.32
N ASN A 165 13.32 -23.95 -6.55
CA ASN A 165 13.29 -22.54 -6.94
C ASN A 165 14.58 -22.09 -7.64
N PRO A 166 14.53 -20.99 -8.41
CA PRO A 166 15.72 -20.31 -8.92
C PRO A 166 16.68 -19.92 -7.81
N ASN A 167 17.98 -19.91 -8.14
CA ASN A 167 18.98 -19.31 -7.28
C ASN A 167 18.90 -17.79 -7.39
N LEU A 168 18.30 -17.14 -6.37
CA LEU A 168 18.02 -15.72 -6.35
C LEU A 168 19.24 -14.92 -5.92
N LYS A 169 19.63 -13.91 -6.74
CA LYS A 169 20.58 -12.87 -6.43
C LYS A 169 19.90 -11.52 -6.40
N PHE A 170 19.88 -10.85 -5.25
CA PHE A 170 19.48 -9.45 -5.20
C PHE A 170 20.61 -8.52 -5.66
N ILE A 171 20.21 -7.42 -6.30
CA ILE A 171 21.10 -6.32 -6.73
C ILE A 171 20.73 -5.10 -5.91
N GLY A 172 21.72 -4.43 -5.33
CA GLY A 172 21.46 -3.25 -4.51
C GLY A 172 22.73 -2.64 -3.94
N SER A 173 22.58 -1.43 -3.42
CA SER A 173 23.68 -0.66 -2.82
C SER A 173 23.84 -0.94 -1.33
N HIS A 174 22.78 -1.37 -0.65
CA HIS A 174 22.79 -1.55 0.80
C HIS A 174 21.75 -2.56 1.27
N ALA A 175 21.90 -3.00 2.51
CA ALA A 175 21.06 -3.99 3.18
C ALA A 175 20.07 -3.35 4.18
N GLY A 176 19.63 -2.11 3.93
CA GLY A 176 18.72 -1.38 4.81
C GLY A 176 19.39 -0.72 6.02
N SER A 177 18.65 0.16 6.67
CA SER A 177 19.11 0.91 7.83
C SER A 177 18.75 0.19 9.14
N GLY A 178 19.76 -0.17 9.94
CA GLY A 178 19.58 -0.42 11.37
C GLY A 178 19.30 -1.82 11.85
N ARG A 179 19.35 -2.86 11.03
CA ARG A 179 19.28 -4.25 11.49
C ARG A 179 20.65 -4.89 11.60
N LYS A 180 20.99 -5.38 12.79
CA LYS A 180 22.29 -5.99 13.10
C LYS A 180 22.53 -7.37 12.43
N SER A 181 21.49 -8.02 11.93
CA SER A 181 21.60 -9.34 11.29
C SER A 181 20.50 -9.51 10.23
N LEU A 182 20.85 -9.25 8.98
CA LEU A 182 20.07 -9.70 7.83
C LEU A 182 20.67 -11.00 7.29
N PRO A 183 19.86 -11.88 6.66
CA PRO A 183 20.40 -12.98 5.90
C PRO A 183 21.41 -12.46 4.85
N ASN A 184 22.51 -13.19 4.66
CA ASN A 184 23.46 -12.87 3.59
C ASN A 184 22.74 -12.80 2.25
N GLY A 185 23.05 -11.80 1.43
CA GLY A 185 22.48 -11.62 0.10
C GLY A 185 21.23 -10.74 0.02
N VAL A 186 20.69 -10.23 1.13
CA VAL A 186 19.60 -9.24 1.09
C VAL A 186 20.17 -7.85 0.88
N VAL A 187 20.11 -7.36 -0.35
CA VAL A 187 20.45 -5.98 -0.73
C VAL A 187 19.34 -5.40 -1.61
N HIS A 188 19.19 -4.08 -1.61
CA HIS A 188 18.15 -3.36 -2.36
C HIS A 188 18.45 -1.86 -2.49
N GLU A 189 17.58 -1.14 -3.21
CA GLU A 189 17.56 0.33 -3.28
C GLU A 189 16.33 0.88 -2.57
N GLY A 190 16.22 0.59 -1.26
CA GLY A 190 15.14 1.06 -0.39
C GLY A 190 15.59 2.21 0.50
N TYR A 191 14.89 3.35 0.46
CA TYR A 191 15.27 4.57 1.17
C TYR A 191 14.09 5.17 1.94
N GLY A 192 14.19 5.26 3.26
CA GLY A 192 13.13 5.81 4.11
C GLY A 192 12.73 7.22 3.70
N GLY A 193 11.43 7.46 3.53
CA GLY A 193 10.89 8.76 3.16
C GLY A 193 10.99 9.13 1.68
N TRP A 194 11.62 8.30 0.84
CA TRP A 194 11.77 8.63 -0.58
C TRP A 194 10.46 8.47 -1.35
N LYS A 195 10.36 9.27 -2.40
CA LYS A 195 9.27 9.39 -3.35
C LYS A 195 9.76 9.05 -4.75
N TRP A 196 8.85 8.87 -5.70
CA TRP A 196 9.22 8.73 -7.11
C TRP A 196 10.14 9.85 -7.59
N ALA A 197 9.82 11.10 -7.24
CA ALA A 197 10.63 12.27 -7.59
C ALA A 197 12.04 12.22 -6.98
N THR A 198 12.19 11.63 -5.79
CA THR A 198 13.49 11.59 -5.10
C THR A 198 14.53 10.78 -5.87
N PHE A 199 14.12 9.67 -6.48
CA PHE A 199 15.00 8.87 -7.33
C PHE A 199 15.50 9.63 -8.57
N ASN A 200 14.73 10.61 -9.05
CA ASN A 200 15.06 11.43 -10.22
C ASN A 200 15.87 12.71 -9.90
N THR A 201 15.94 13.10 -8.61
CA THR A 201 16.44 14.43 -8.26
C THR A 201 17.41 14.47 -7.10
N ARG A 202 17.50 13.41 -6.30
CA ARG A 202 18.31 13.42 -5.07
C ARG A 202 19.80 13.37 -5.40
N TRP A 203 20.48 14.50 -5.16
CA TRP A 203 21.92 14.63 -5.33
C TRP A 203 22.48 15.69 -4.38
N LEU A 204 23.40 15.30 -3.50
CA LEU A 204 24.20 16.23 -2.70
C LEU A 204 25.58 16.40 -3.34
N SER A 205 26.13 17.62 -3.31
CA SER A 205 27.50 17.89 -3.76
C SER A 205 28.52 17.14 -2.90
N ASP A 206 29.73 16.93 -3.43
CA ASP A 206 30.82 16.26 -2.70
C ASP A 206 31.14 16.99 -1.40
N GLU A 207 31.14 18.33 -1.42
CA GLU A 207 31.34 19.15 -0.23
C GLU A 207 30.30 18.85 0.86
N LYS A 208 29.00 18.68 0.49
CA LYS A 208 27.94 18.32 1.46
C LYS A 208 28.05 16.88 1.94
N VAL A 209 28.43 15.96 1.05
CA VAL A 209 28.61 14.54 1.40
C VAL A 209 29.78 14.38 2.37
N SER A 210 30.90 15.08 2.17
CA SER A 210 32.07 15.00 3.04
C SER A 210 31.84 15.46 4.49
N LYS A 211 30.77 16.25 4.72
CA LYS A 211 30.35 16.69 6.04
C LYS A 211 29.39 15.70 6.76
N LEU A 212 28.96 14.64 6.08
CA LEU A 212 28.09 13.63 6.66
C LEU A 212 28.90 12.64 7.50
N THR A 213 28.47 12.41 8.72
CA THR A 213 29.14 11.51 9.67
C THR A 213 28.43 10.18 9.88
N LYS A 214 27.13 10.14 9.60
CA LYS A 214 26.34 8.92 9.78
C LYS A 214 26.30 8.12 8.48
N PRO A 215 26.62 6.81 8.50
CA PRO A 215 26.58 5.97 7.31
C PRO A 215 25.26 6.01 6.56
N VAL A 216 24.14 6.07 7.27
CA VAL A 216 22.80 6.16 6.66
C VAL A 216 22.61 7.46 5.87
N ASP A 217 23.12 8.59 6.36
CA ASP A 217 23.01 9.88 5.67
C ASP A 217 23.85 9.89 4.39
N ILE A 218 25.01 9.23 4.40
CA ILE A 218 25.86 9.05 3.22
C ILE A 218 25.14 8.20 2.17
N ILE A 219 24.54 7.09 2.56
CA ILE A 219 23.73 6.24 1.66
C ILE A 219 22.57 7.04 1.04
N TYR A 220 21.95 7.93 1.81
CA TYR A 220 20.78 8.73 1.38
C TYR A 220 21.16 10.04 0.67
N ALA A 221 22.45 10.31 0.52
CA ALA A 221 22.94 11.56 -0.07
C ALA A 221 22.59 11.69 -1.56
N ARG A 222 22.59 10.58 -2.29
CA ARG A 222 22.42 10.56 -3.74
C ARG A 222 21.57 9.39 -4.18
N SER A 223 20.75 9.61 -5.23
CA SER A 223 20.10 8.50 -5.93
C SER A 223 21.17 7.62 -6.60
N PRO A 224 21.07 6.28 -6.46
CA PRO A 224 22.03 5.36 -7.07
C PRO A 224 21.97 5.36 -8.60
N PHE A 225 20.88 5.90 -9.16
CA PHE A 225 20.57 5.96 -10.59
C PHE A 225 20.99 7.26 -11.26
N LEU A 226 21.62 8.17 -10.52
CA LEU A 226 22.04 9.48 -11.02
C LEU A 226 23.56 9.62 -11.03
N THR A 227 24.04 10.46 -11.93
CA THR A 227 25.44 10.91 -12.01
C THR A 227 25.50 12.38 -12.41
N MET A 228 26.62 13.04 -12.10
CA MET A 228 26.94 14.34 -12.65
C MET A 228 27.77 14.15 -13.91
N LYS A 229 27.29 14.67 -15.03
CA LYS A 229 27.99 14.69 -16.29
C LYS A 229 28.04 16.14 -16.83
N ASP A 230 29.21 16.66 -17.02
CA ASP A 230 29.44 18.04 -17.52
C ASP A 230 28.65 19.11 -16.74
N GLY A 231 28.61 18.97 -15.40
CA GLY A 231 27.88 19.86 -14.51
C GLY A 231 26.35 19.64 -14.46
N ASN A 232 25.82 18.71 -15.23
CA ASN A 232 24.38 18.40 -15.30
C ASN A 232 24.07 17.06 -14.64
N LEU A 233 22.97 17.04 -13.86
CA LEU A 233 22.47 15.83 -13.24
C LEU A 233 21.70 14.99 -14.28
N SER A 234 22.13 13.76 -14.50
CA SER A 234 21.55 12.84 -15.48
C SER A 234 21.38 11.43 -14.92
N HIS A 235 20.48 10.63 -15.52
CA HIS A 235 20.38 9.21 -15.19
C HIS A 235 21.57 8.43 -15.73
N ASP A 236 22.07 7.48 -14.94
CA ASP A 236 23.16 6.56 -15.24
C ASP A 236 22.80 5.14 -14.77
N ILE A 237 21.74 4.59 -15.36
CA ILE A 237 21.26 3.24 -15.00
C ILE A 237 22.27 2.17 -15.42
N GLN A 238 22.87 2.30 -16.61
CA GLN A 238 23.91 1.36 -17.05
C GLN A 238 25.14 1.43 -16.15
N GLY A 239 25.56 2.61 -15.74
CA GLY A 239 26.64 2.78 -14.76
C GLY A 239 26.31 2.16 -13.42
N TYR A 240 25.06 2.23 -12.99
CA TYR A 240 24.59 1.51 -11.81
C TYR A 240 24.72 -0.01 -11.98
N PHE A 241 24.31 -0.59 -13.11
CA PHE A 241 24.46 -2.02 -13.38
C PHE A 241 25.96 -2.42 -13.45
N ASN A 242 26.81 -1.58 -14.01
CA ASN A 242 28.26 -1.81 -14.01
C ASN A 242 28.81 -1.94 -12.59
N ARG A 243 28.39 -1.06 -11.70
CA ARG A 243 28.84 -1.05 -10.29
C ARG A 243 28.26 -2.20 -9.45
N ARG A 244 27.06 -2.70 -9.78
CA ARG A 244 26.30 -3.61 -8.90
C ARG A 244 26.05 -4.99 -9.47
N ASN A 245 26.13 -5.18 -10.76
CA ASN A 245 25.83 -6.46 -11.43
C ASN A 245 26.78 -6.78 -12.60
N GLY A 246 28.01 -6.30 -12.56
CA GLY A 246 29.01 -6.58 -13.60
C GLY A 246 28.59 -6.16 -15.01
N GLY A 247 27.81 -5.10 -15.12
CA GLY A 247 27.32 -4.54 -16.38
C GLY A 247 26.01 -5.17 -16.91
N ASN A 248 25.56 -6.27 -16.31
CA ASN A 248 24.36 -6.94 -16.75
C ASN A 248 23.10 -6.29 -16.17
N ALA A 249 22.05 -6.15 -16.99
CA ALA A 249 20.73 -5.79 -16.50
C ALA A 249 20.15 -6.91 -15.62
N PRO A 250 19.36 -6.60 -14.60
CA PRO A 250 18.65 -7.62 -13.83
C PRO A 250 17.54 -8.28 -14.66
N ASP A 251 17.18 -9.51 -14.30
CA ASP A 251 16.06 -10.23 -14.92
C ASP A 251 14.71 -9.61 -14.51
N ILE A 252 14.61 -9.19 -13.25
CA ILE A 252 13.40 -8.57 -12.68
C ILE A 252 13.79 -7.25 -11.97
N ILE A 253 12.99 -6.22 -12.19
CA ILE A 253 13.06 -4.94 -11.47
C ILE A 253 11.71 -4.68 -10.82
N THR A 254 11.68 -4.39 -9.52
CA THR A 254 10.45 -4.05 -8.83
C THR A 254 10.52 -2.68 -8.18
N PHE A 255 9.38 -1.97 -8.16
CA PHE A 255 9.21 -0.68 -7.50
C PHE A 255 8.11 -0.79 -6.45
N GLN A 256 8.41 -0.41 -5.20
CA GLN A 256 7.42 -0.27 -4.13
C GLN A 256 7.50 1.15 -3.57
N LEU A 257 6.75 2.06 -4.21
CA LEU A 257 6.76 3.51 -3.95
C LEU A 257 5.32 4.07 -3.97
N GLY A 258 5.17 5.31 -3.53
CA GLY A 258 3.90 6.05 -3.60
C GLY A 258 3.36 6.42 -2.22
N VAL A 259 3.64 5.65 -1.18
CA VAL A 259 3.16 5.93 0.19
C VAL A 259 3.59 7.33 0.66
N ASN A 260 4.87 7.67 0.50
CA ASN A 260 5.39 8.98 0.91
C ASN A 260 4.91 10.13 0.01
N ASP A 261 4.60 9.84 -1.25
CA ASP A 261 4.08 10.84 -2.18
C ASP A 261 2.69 11.33 -1.72
N ILE A 262 1.81 10.40 -1.31
CA ILE A 262 0.42 10.70 -0.96
C ILE A 262 0.19 10.93 0.53
N PHE A 263 1.19 10.66 1.40
CA PHE A 263 1.02 10.63 2.85
C PHE A 263 0.40 11.90 3.43
N SER A 264 0.84 13.07 2.94
CA SER A 264 0.35 14.39 3.38
C SER A 264 -0.61 15.03 2.39
N ALA A 265 -1.16 14.27 1.42
CA ALA A 265 -2.12 14.80 0.47
C ALA A 265 -3.46 15.12 1.16
N THR A 266 -4.15 16.12 0.62
CA THR A 266 -5.53 16.48 0.97
C THR A 266 -6.42 16.27 -0.25
N ASP A 267 -7.72 16.23 -0.06
CA ASP A 267 -8.69 16.09 -1.15
C ASP A 267 -8.49 17.11 -2.27
N ALA A 268 -8.13 18.36 -1.90
CA ALA A 268 -7.87 19.41 -2.87
C ALA A 268 -6.55 19.26 -3.64
N ARG A 269 -5.62 18.41 -3.19
CA ARG A 269 -4.27 18.33 -3.76
C ARG A 269 -3.94 16.97 -4.34
N ILE A 270 -4.74 15.95 -4.06
CA ILE A 270 -4.40 14.56 -4.42
C ILE A 270 -4.23 14.37 -5.92
N GLU A 271 -5.06 14.98 -6.77
CA GLU A 271 -4.97 14.83 -8.22
C GLU A 271 -3.64 15.38 -8.76
N LYS A 272 -3.26 16.59 -8.36
CA LYS A 272 -1.97 17.18 -8.75
C LYS A 272 -0.76 16.38 -8.24
N ILE A 273 -0.90 15.75 -7.08
CA ILE A 273 0.15 14.88 -6.54
C ILE A 273 0.26 13.62 -7.40
N ILE A 274 -0.86 13.03 -7.83
CA ILE A 274 -0.88 11.85 -8.72
C ILE A 274 -0.26 12.18 -10.08
N GLU A 275 -0.57 13.33 -10.66
CA GLU A 275 0.07 13.80 -11.89
C GLU A 275 1.60 13.88 -11.74
N ASN A 276 2.07 14.47 -10.64
CA ASN A 276 3.50 14.53 -10.35
C ASN A 276 4.14 13.15 -10.10
N ILE A 277 3.42 12.22 -9.44
CA ILE A 277 3.86 10.82 -9.31
C ILE A 277 4.05 10.22 -10.69
N PHE A 278 3.06 10.32 -11.57
CA PHE A 278 3.12 9.72 -12.90
C PHE A 278 4.23 10.31 -13.76
N MET A 279 4.42 11.62 -13.75
CA MET A 279 5.53 12.26 -14.45
C MET A 279 6.89 11.71 -13.99
N ASN A 280 7.11 11.57 -12.70
CA ASN A 280 8.38 11.05 -12.16
C ASN A 280 8.51 9.53 -12.33
N MET A 281 7.41 8.79 -12.24
CA MET A 281 7.36 7.36 -12.52
C MET A 281 7.73 7.08 -13.97
N ASP A 282 7.10 7.77 -14.92
CA ASP A 282 7.35 7.60 -16.34
C ASP A 282 8.81 7.92 -16.71
N LYS A 283 9.37 8.98 -16.10
CA LYS A 283 10.78 9.32 -16.29
C LYS A 283 11.70 8.19 -15.86
N LEU A 284 11.51 7.66 -14.63
CA LEU A 284 12.36 6.58 -14.10
C LEU A 284 12.17 5.27 -14.86
N LEU A 285 10.92 4.89 -15.15
CA LEU A 285 10.61 3.67 -15.90
C LEU A 285 11.16 3.70 -17.32
N SER A 286 11.12 4.86 -17.99
CA SER A 286 11.72 5.05 -19.31
C SER A 286 13.23 4.78 -19.29
N GLU A 287 13.95 5.37 -18.33
CA GLU A 287 15.39 5.18 -18.21
C GLU A 287 15.76 3.72 -17.83
N MET A 288 14.98 3.11 -16.93
CA MET A 288 15.13 1.69 -16.59
C MET A 288 14.90 0.79 -17.80
N ARG A 289 13.85 1.03 -18.59
CA ARG A 289 13.55 0.23 -19.79
C ARG A 289 14.61 0.36 -20.87
N LYS A 290 15.18 1.57 -21.06
CA LYS A 290 16.31 1.78 -22.00
C LYS A 290 17.52 0.94 -21.61
N ALA A 291 17.90 0.93 -20.35
CA ALA A 291 19.08 0.21 -19.85
C ALA A 291 18.81 -1.31 -19.65
N ALA A 292 17.57 -1.72 -19.45
CA ALA A 292 17.17 -3.10 -19.22
C ALA A 292 15.99 -3.50 -20.14
N PRO A 293 16.19 -3.60 -21.47
CA PRO A 293 15.11 -3.80 -22.43
C PRO A 293 14.37 -5.12 -22.23
N ASN A 294 15.04 -6.15 -21.72
CA ASN A 294 14.47 -7.50 -21.54
C ASN A 294 14.02 -7.78 -20.10
N ALA A 295 14.30 -6.89 -19.14
CA ALA A 295 13.90 -7.08 -17.76
C ALA A 295 12.37 -7.06 -17.62
N VAL A 296 11.82 -7.92 -16.76
CA VAL A 296 10.42 -7.78 -16.35
C VAL A 296 10.34 -6.70 -15.26
N ILE A 297 9.55 -5.67 -15.51
CA ILE A 297 9.37 -4.56 -14.56
C ILE A 297 8.02 -4.73 -13.86
N GLY A 298 8.05 -4.80 -12.53
CA GLY A 298 6.87 -4.84 -11.69
C GLY A 298 6.72 -3.56 -10.85
N VAL A 299 5.50 -3.01 -10.80
CA VAL A 299 5.19 -1.87 -9.94
C VAL A 299 4.18 -2.28 -8.88
N GLY A 300 4.61 -2.28 -7.62
CA GLY A 300 3.76 -2.52 -6.47
C GLY A 300 2.77 -1.36 -6.26
N LEU A 301 1.50 -1.69 -6.15
CA LEU A 301 0.50 -0.71 -5.77
C LEU A 301 0.67 -0.32 -4.28
N PRO A 302 0.44 0.96 -3.90
CA PRO A 302 0.69 1.44 -2.54
C PRO A 302 -0.04 0.62 -1.48
N THR A 303 0.65 0.29 -0.40
CA THR A 303 0.07 -0.46 0.72
C THR A 303 -1.03 0.32 1.43
N ALA A 304 -2.06 -0.39 1.87
CA ALA A 304 -3.03 0.14 2.81
C ALA A 304 -2.38 0.42 4.17
N GLY A 305 -2.95 1.30 4.96
CA GLY A 305 -2.50 1.63 6.32
C GLY A 305 -3.25 0.86 7.39
N ALA A 306 -2.77 0.94 8.62
CA ALA A 306 -3.42 0.35 9.80
C ALA A 306 -4.89 0.82 9.94
N LEU A 307 -5.77 -0.07 10.41
CA LEU A 307 -7.20 0.23 10.54
C LEU A 307 -7.53 1.16 11.70
N SER A 308 -6.67 1.29 12.68
CA SER A 308 -6.94 2.11 13.86
C SER A 308 -6.39 3.54 13.72
N GLN A 309 -7.20 4.53 14.10
CA GLN A 309 -6.72 5.91 14.27
C GLN A 309 -5.66 6.01 15.38
N ASP A 310 -5.67 5.10 16.36
CA ASP A 310 -4.62 5.05 17.39
C ASP A 310 -3.22 4.91 16.78
N ALA A 311 -3.07 4.11 15.73
CA ALA A 311 -1.82 3.92 15.00
C ALA A 311 -1.32 5.23 14.37
N PHE A 312 -2.22 6.00 13.77
CA PHE A 312 -1.89 7.31 13.18
C PHE A 312 -1.63 8.36 14.26
N GLY A 313 -2.44 8.42 15.30
CA GLY A 313 -2.26 9.33 16.42
C GLY A 313 -0.93 9.11 17.14
N LYS A 314 -0.53 7.87 17.37
CA LYS A 314 0.74 7.51 18.01
C LYS A 314 1.96 7.91 17.18
N SER A 315 1.96 7.57 15.88
CA SER A 315 3.12 7.79 15.01
C SER A 315 3.19 9.21 14.44
N TYR A 316 2.03 9.84 14.18
CA TYR A 316 1.96 11.10 13.43
C TYR A 316 1.22 12.20 14.19
N ARG A 317 0.85 11.95 15.44
CA ARG A 317 0.10 12.87 16.33
C ARG A 317 -1.25 13.28 15.69
N SER A 318 -1.68 14.52 15.88
CA SER A 318 -2.95 15.05 15.33
C SER A 318 -2.90 15.46 13.85
N ARG A 319 -1.77 15.24 13.16
CA ARG A 319 -1.56 15.77 11.80
C ARG A 319 -2.14 14.90 10.69
N HIS A 320 -2.34 13.61 10.97
CA HIS A 320 -2.78 12.64 9.97
C HIS A 320 -3.88 11.75 10.53
N SER A 321 -4.89 11.51 9.72
CA SER A 321 -5.94 10.53 10.03
C SER A 321 -5.84 9.30 9.11
N ARG A 322 -6.26 8.15 9.63
CA ARG A 322 -6.36 6.92 8.85
C ARG A 322 -7.28 7.10 7.64
N TRP A 323 -8.36 7.87 7.80
CA TRP A 323 -9.36 8.08 6.74
C TRP A 323 -8.79 8.90 5.58
N GLN A 324 -8.05 9.98 5.87
CA GLN A 324 -7.39 10.75 4.81
C GLN A 324 -6.33 9.91 4.09
N TYR A 325 -5.54 9.13 4.84
CA TYR A 325 -4.56 8.24 4.23
C TYR A 325 -5.24 7.18 3.34
N LYS A 326 -6.32 6.54 3.82
CA LYS A 326 -7.11 5.57 3.06
C LYS A 326 -7.66 6.17 1.76
N LYS A 327 -8.26 7.36 1.82
CA LYS A 327 -8.76 8.07 0.63
C LYS A 327 -7.64 8.31 -0.39
N ASN A 328 -6.50 8.81 0.07
CA ASN A 328 -5.34 9.08 -0.77
C ASN A 328 -4.80 7.81 -1.41
N GLN A 329 -4.64 6.75 -0.63
CA GLN A 329 -4.12 5.46 -1.09
C GLN A 329 -5.07 4.84 -2.13
N HIS A 330 -6.37 4.79 -1.84
CA HIS A 330 -7.38 4.29 -2.79
C HIS A 330 -7.39 5.10 -4.08
N ARG A 331 -7.27 6.44 -3.99
CA ARG A 331 -7.26 7.30 -5.18
C ARG A 331 -6.03 7.06 -6.05
N LEU A 332 -4.85 6.87 -5.43
CA LEU A 332 -3.63 6.53 -6.18
C LEU A 332 -3.73 5.11 -6.78
N VAL A 333 -4.24 4.12 -6.04
CA VAL A 333 -4.46 2.77 -6.57
C VAL A 333 -5.39 2.80 -7.78
N GLU A 334 -6.54 3.49 -7.69
CA GLU A 334 -7.47 3.66 -8.80
C GLU A 334 -6.78 4.27 -10.03
N ALA A 335 -6.03 5.35 -9.82
CA ALA A 335 -5.32 6.04 -10.89
C ALA A 335 -4.23 5.16 -11.54
N MET A 336 -3.48 4.38 -10.76
CA MET A 336 -2.47 3.45 -11.27
C MET A 336 -3.12 2.30 -12.05
N LEU A 337 -4.21 1.70 -11.55
CA LEU A 337 -4.97 0.68 -12.27
C LEU A 337 -5.44 1.21 -13.63
N GLN A 338 -5.98 2.44 -13.67
CA GLN A 338 -6.42 3.08 -14.90
C GLN A 338 -5.27 3.42 -15.86
N LYS A 339 -4.14 3.91 -15.33
CA LYS A 339 -2.97 4.25 -16.14
C LYS A 339 -2.46 3.02 -16.87
N PHE A 340 -2.19 1.94 -16.16
CA PHE A 340 -1.55 0.75 -16.73
C PHE A 340 -2.52 -0.09 -17.58
N SER A 341 -3.84 0.03 -17.41
CA SER A 341 -4.82 -0.58 -18.32
C SER A 341 -4.96 0.16 -19.64
N LYS A 342 -4.79 1.50 -19.64
CA LYS A 342 -4.96 2.34 -20.85
C LYS A 342 -3.68 2.50 -21.67
N SER A 343 -2.55 2.61 -21.00
CA SER A 343 -1.26 2.85 -21.64
C SER A 343 -0.13 2.25 -20.82
N ASN A 344 0.63 1.36 -21.41
CA ASN A 344 1.74 0.67 -20.76
C ASN A 344 2.98 0.64 -21.68
N PRO A 345 3.54 1.81 -22.03
CA PRO A 345 4.65 1.91 -22.98
C PRO A 345 5.94 1.27 -22.47
N TYR A 346 6.04 1.03 -21.18
CA TYR A 346 7.22 0.42 -20.55
C TYR A 346 7.06 -1.08 -20.28
N ASN A 347 5.96 -1.69 -20.72
CA ASN A 347 5.62 -3.09 -20.47
C ASN A 347 5.77 -3.45 -18.98
N VAL A 348 5.10 -2.70 -18.13
CA VAL A 348 5.10 -2.85 -16.68
C VAL A 348 3.99 -3.79 -16.25
N GLN A 349 4.24 -4.65 -15.27
CA GLN A 349 3.22 -5.46 -14.62
C GLN A 349 2.87 -4.87 -13.24
N ILE A 350 1.58 -4.90 -12.89
CA ILE A 350 1.10 -4.45 -11.57
C ILE A 350 1.24 -5.58 -10.55
N ILE A 351 1.77 -5.23 -9.38
CA ILE A 351 1.84 -6.12 -8.22
C ILE A 351 0.84 -5.60 -7.17
N PRO A 352 -0.27 -6.29 -6.91
CA PRO A 352 -1.36 -5.78 -6.07
C PRO A 352 -1.10 -5.97 -4.58
N VAL A 353 -0.05 -5.36 -4.06
CA VAL A 353 0.47 -5.55 -2.70
C VAL A 353 -0.57 -5.22 -1.62
N TYR A 354 -1.39 -4.20 -1.86
CA TYR A 354 -2.41 -3.75 -0.89
C TYR A 354 -3.49 -4.80 -0.60
N LEU A 355 -3.78 -5.71 -1.54
CA LEU A 355 -4.85 -6.70 -1.38
C LEU A 355 -4.60 -7.69 -0.26
N ASN A 356 -3.34 -8.12 -0.12
CA ASN A 356 -2.94 -9.23 0.74
C ASN A 356 -2.53 -8.79 2.16
N LEU A 357 -2.59 -7.49 2.47
CA LEU A 357 -2.13 -6.96 3.75
C LEU A 357 -3.26 -6.90 4.78
N ASP A 358 -3.12 -7.64 5.89
CA ASP A 358 -4.02 -7.53 7.04
C ASP A 358 -3.73 -6.24 7.82
N CYS A 359 -4.57 -5.23 7.58
CA CYS A 359 -4.41 -3.93 8.21
C CYS A 359 -4.94 -3.87 9.65
N GLU A 360 -5.69 -4.87 10.08
CA GLU A 360 -6.21 -4.99 11.44
C GLU A 360 -5.19 -5.66 12.38
N ASN A 361 -4.61 -6.79 11.97
CA ASN A 361 -3.81 -7.62 12.87
C ASN A 361 -2.31 -7.55 12.61
N ASN A 362 -1.88 -7.19 11.39
CA ASN A 362 -0.47 -7.25 10.98
C ASN A 362 0.23 -5.89 10.97
N PHE A 363 -0.21 -5.00 11.88
CA PHE A 363 0.51 -3.78 12.25
C PHE A 363 1.03 -3.87 13.69
N PRO A 364 2.08 -3.10 14.06
CA PRO A 364 2.62 -3.15 15.41
C PRO A 364 1.59 -2.73 16.47
N PHE A 365 1.62 -3.40 17.61
CA PHE A 365 0.78 -3.12 18.77
C PHE A 365 1.60 -2.70 19.96
N VAL A 366 0.98 -1.95 20.87
CA VAL A 366 1.52 -1.56 22.17
C VAL A 366 0.42 -1.65 23.22
N ASN A 367 0.79 -2.10 24.42
CA ASN A 367 -0.09 -2.00 25.58
C ASN A 367 0.01 -0.58 26.16
N ALA A 368 -1.14 0.05 26.36
CA ALA A 368 -1.24 1.40 26.89
C ALA A 368 -2.39 1.49 27.90
N PRO A 369 -2.31 2.38 28.90
CA PRO A 369 -3.44 2.67 29.78
C PRO A 369 -4.66 3.14 28.97
N VAL A 370 -5.86 2.81 29.44
CA VAL A 370 -7.12 3.28 28.84
C VAL A 370 -7.13 4.81 28.73
N ASN A 371 -6.81 5.49 29.85
CA ASN A 371 -6.62 6.94 29.93
C ASN A 371 -5.83 7.32 31.21
N ALA A 372 -5.73 8.61 31.50
CA ALA A 372 -4.99 9.10 32.67
C ALA A 372 -5.55 8.56 34.01
N GLU A 373 -6.85 8.41 34.15
CA GLU A 373 -7.52 7.95 35.35
C GLU A 373 -7.63 6.43 35.42
N ASN A 374 -7.92 5.77 34.30
CA ASN A 374 -8.03 4.32 34.21
C ASN A 374 -6.70 3.70 33.75
N LYS A 375 -5.97 3.12 34.69
CA LYS A 375 -4.64 2.51 34.45
C LYS A 375 -4.69 1.08 33.91
N ARG A 376 -5.89 0.48 33.75
CA ARG A 376 -6.02 -0.82 33.07
C ARG A 376 -5.45 -0.70 31.65
N THR A 377 -4.58 -1.64 31.28
CA THR A 377 -3.96 -1.66 29.96
C THR A 377 -4.88 -2.29 28.91
N ILE A 378 -4.85 -1.71 27.72
CA ILE A 378 -5.47 -2.24 26.51
C ILE A 378 -4.44 -2.23 25.39
N THR A 379 -4.61 -3.13 24.44
CA THR A 379 -3.75 -3.23 23.25
C THR A 379 -4.23 -2.27 22.16
N ARG A 380 -3.33 -1.46 21.62
CA ARG A 380 -3.61 -0.49 20.55
C ARG A 380 -2.57 -0.63 19.44
N GLN A 381 -2.98 -0.46 18.19
CA GLN A 381 -2.02 -0.30 17.08
C GLN A 381 -1.21 0.99 17.29
N ASN A 382 0.08 0.95 16.94
CA ASN A 382 0.97 2.09 17.21
C ASN A 382 1.77 2.60 16.00
N ASN A 383 1.54 2.05 14.80
CA ASN A 383 2.12 2.57 13.56
C ASN A 383 1.10 2.50 12.42
N GLY A 384 0.86 3.64 11.76
CA GLY A 384 -0.18 3.75 10.72
C GLY A 384 0.25 3.29 9.33
N VAL A 385 1.56 3.14 9.06
CA VAL A 385 2.09 2.88 7.71
C VAL A 385 3.02 1.68 7.65
N HIS A 386 3.85 1.47 8.69
CA HIS A 386 4.82 0.38 8.71
C HIS A 386 4.22 -0.84 9.41
N PRO A 387 3.96 -1.93 8.67
CA PRO A 387 3.39 -3.14 9.25
C PRO A 387 4.35 -3.85 10.22
N SER A 388 3.83 -4.81 10.98
CA SER A 388 4.61 -5.76 11.74
C SER A 388 5.39 -6.70 10.82
N ARG A 389 6.21 -7.57 11.41
CA ARG A 389 6.91 -8.62 10.64
C ARG A 389 5.95 -9.45 9.79
N ASP A 390 4.78 -9.77 10.32
CA ASP A 390 3.81 -10.61 9.65
C ASP A 390 3.17 -9.90 8.46
N GLY A 391 2.88 -8.59 8.58
CA GLY A 391 2.44 -7.79 7.44
C GLY A 391 3.52 -7.62 6.38
N TYR A 392 4.78 -7.45 6.77
CA TYR A 392 5.89 -7.49 5.81
C TYR A 392 6.03 -8.85 5.12
N ASN A 393 5.74 -9.95 5.80
CA ASN A 393 5.71 -11.28 5.18
C ASN A 393 4.61 -11.36 4.11
N GLN A 394 3.40 -10.84 4.38
CA GLN A 394 2.32 -10.78 3.37
C GLN A 394 2.70 -9.94 2.14
N ILE A 395 3.43 -8.83 2.33
CA ILE A 395 4.00 -8.07 1.22
C ILE A 395 4.97 -8.94 0.42
N GLY A 396 5.89 -9.62 1.09
CA GLY A 396 6.87 -10.52 0.47
C GLY A 396 6.21 -11.69 -0.28
N ASP A 397 5.16 -12.27 0.29
CA ASP A 397 4.38 -13.34 -0.34
C ASP A 397 3.74 -12.88 -1.65
N THR A 398 3.21 -11.65 -1.67
CA THR A 398 2.62 -11.08 -2.90
C THR A 398 3.67 -10.88 -4.00
N PHE A 399 4.84 -10.35 -3.67
CA PHE A 399 5.95 -10.22 -4.62
C PHE A 399 6.44 -11.58 -5.12
N PHE A 400 6.58 -12.54 -4.21
CA PHE A 400 7.01 -13.90 -4.56
C PHE A 400 6.01 -14.56 -5.52
N CYS A 401 4.72 -14.54 -5.21
CA CYS A 401 3.69 -15.11 -6.07
C CYS A 401 3.67 -14.49 -7.46
N TRP A 402 3.83 -13.16 -7.54
CA TRP A 402 3.96 -12.46 -8.80
C TRP A 402 5.24 -12.88 -9.56
N MET A 403 6.40 -12.93 -8.91
CA MET A 403 7.65 -13.38 -9.55
C MET A 403 7.54 -14.81 -10.09
N LYS A 404 6.87 -15.70 -9.36
CA LYS A 404 6.63 -17.08 -9.82
C LYS A 404 5.74 -17.12 -11.06
N SER A 405 4.75 -16.21 -11.16
CA SER A 405 3.92 -16.14 -12.37
C SER A 405 4.69 -15.63 -13.58
N VAL A 406 5.63 -14.70 -13.37
CA VAL A 406 6.57 -14.25 -14.42
C VAL A 406 7.43 -15.40 -14.92
N LEU A 407 8.00 -16.18 -14.01
CA LEU A 407 8.86 -17.32 -14.35
C LEU A 407 8.08 -18.44 -15.06
N ASP A 408 6.86 -18.75 -14.62
CA ASP A 408 5.98 -19.72 -15.27
C ASP A 408 5.64 -19.31 -16.71
N ALA A 409 5.38 -18.03 -16.95
CA ALA A 409 5.12 -17.50 -18.28
C ALA A 409 6.35 -17.62 -19.20
N GLN A 410 7.55 -17.36 -18.68
CA GLN A 410 8.81 -17.52 -19.40
C GLN A 410 9.11 -18.99 -19.73
N ASP A 411 8.87 -19.90 -18.78
CA ASP A 411 9.04 -21.35 -18.98
C ASP A 411 8.11 -21.87 -20.10
N LYS A 412 6.83 -21.46 -20.09
CA LYS A 412 5.86 -21.82 -21.12
C LYS A 412 6.23 -21.29 -22.50
N THR A 413 6.80 -20.08 -22.59
CA THR A 413 7.26 -19.49 -23.85
C THR A 413 8.45 -20.26 -24.39
N SER A 414 9.43 -20.57 -23.53
CA SER A 414 10.63 -21.34 -23.91
C SER A 414 10.32 -22.78 -24.32
N ALA A 415 9.28 -23.41 -23.77
CA ALA A 415 8.83 -24.75 -24.14
C ALA A 415 8.14 -24.79 -25.52
N LYS A 416 7.50 -23.69 -25.94
CA LYS A 416 6.84 -23.56 -27.26
C LYS A 416 7.81 -23.26 -28.40
N SER A 417 9.00 -22.76 -28.09
CA SER A 417 10.05 -22.42 -29.06
C SER A 417 11.03 -23.54 -29.34
N LYS A 418 10.89 -24.67 -28.65
CA LYS A 418 11.59 -25.93 -28.87
C LYS A 418 10.67 -26.94 -29.57
#